data_907fe5fe0d7a966d37a9fe3f4e36c3ae
#
_entry.id   907fe5fe0d7a966d37a9fe3f4e36c3ae
#
_cell.length_a   1.000
_cell.length_b   1.000
_cell.length_c   1.000
_cell.angle_alpha   90.00
_cell.angle_beta   90.00
_cell.angle_gamma   90.00
#
_symmetry.space_group_name_H-M   'P 1'
#
loop_
_entity.id
_entity.type
_entity.pdbx_description
1 polymer ?
#
loop_
_entity_poly.entity_id
_entity_poly.type
_entity_poly.pdbx_seq_one_letter_code
_entity_poly.pdbx_strand_id
1 'polypeptide(L)'
;MARLAVKVHPRAKRSGFAGRLGDAWKLDLAAPPVDGKANEECVRYLAEWAGVSRSQVRILTGATSRRKLVEIDGMDQASLDVRLGP
;
A
#
# COMPACT_ATOMS: atom_id res chain seq x y z
N MET A 1 9.01 -9.75 8.09
CA MET A 1 8.59 -8.93 6.95
C MET A 1 7.23 -9.37 6.46
N ALA A 2 6.37 -8.42 6.17
CA ALA A 2 5.03 -8.72 5.65
C ALA A 2 4.93 -8.24 4.20
N ARG A 3 4.16 -8.95 3.38
CA ARG A 3 3.92 -8.58 1.98
C ARG A 3 2.43 -8.39 1.73
N LEU A 4 2.13 -7.41 0.88
CA LEU A 4 0.77 -7.00 0.60
C LEU A 4 0.64 -6.65 -0.89
N ALA A 5 -0.31 -7.28 -1.57
CA ALA A 5 -0.66 -6.90 -2.93
C ALA A 5 -1.74 -5.83 -2.87
N VAL A 6 -1.51 -4.70 -3.53
CA VAL A 6 -2.47 -3.60 -3.58
C VAL A 6 -2.74 -3.21 -5.03
N LYS A 7 -3.97 -2.80 -5.30
CA LYS A 7 -4.33 -2.16 -6.55
C LYS A 7 -4.66 -0.70 -6.24
N VAL A 8 -3.83 0.22 -6.74
CA VAL A 8 -3.93 1.63 -6.37
C VAL A 8 -4.88 2.38 -7.30
N HIS A 9 -5.61 3.34 -6.72
CA HIS A 9 -6.47 4.26 -7.44
C HIS A 9 -6.05 5.68 -7.08
N PRO A 10 -5.32 6.38 -7.97
CA PRO A 10 -4.90 7.76 -7.72
C PRO A 10 -6.08 8.72 -7.84
N ARG A 11 -5.86 9.98 -7.51
CA ARG A 11 -6.84 11.07 -7.57
C ARG A 11 -7.99 10.93 -6.57
N ALA A 12 -7.82 10.15 -5.51
CA ALA A 12 -8.81 10.10 -4.45
C ALA A 12 -8.72 11.35 -3.57
N LYS A 13 -9.80 11.66 -2.87
CA LYS A 13 -9.81 12.82 -1.96
C LYS A 13 -8.93 12.57 -0.74
N ARG A 14 -8.81 11.32 -0.33
CA ARG A 14 -7.92 10.90 0.77
C ARG A 14 -7.41 9.51 0.50
N SER A 15 -6.25 9.20 1.09
CA SER A 15 -5.68 7.87 0.99
C SER A 15 -6.35 6.93 1.99
N GLY A 16 -6.61 5.70 1.56
CA GLY A 16 -7.20 4.69 2.44
C GLY A 16 -7.52 3.40 1.70
N PHE A 17 -7.64 2.31 2.45
CA PHE A 17 -8.10 1.05 1.90
C PHE A 17 -9.60 1.16 1.58
N ALA A 18 -9.98 0.64 0.41
CA ALA A 18 -11.35 0.75 -0.10
C ALA A 18 -11.98 -0.62 -0.38
N GLY A 19 -11.45 -1.69 0.18
CA GLY A 19 -12.00 -3.02 0.04
C GLY A 19 -11.06 -3.99 -0.62
N ARG A 20 -11.52 -5.19 -0.87
CA ARG A 20 -10.73 -6.28 -1.42
C ARG A 20 -11.10 -6.52 -2.88
N LEU A 21 -10.08 -6.74 -3.72
CA LEU A 21 -10.24 -7.06 -5.13
C LEU A 21 -9.50 -8.36 -5.41
N GLY A 22 -10.18 -9.50 -5.28
CA GLY A 22 -9.57 -10.80 -5.46
C GLY A 22 -8.46 -11.03 -4.43
N ASP A 23 -7.24 -11.23 -4.90
CA ASP A 23 -6.06 -11.45 -4.04
C ASP A 23 -5.34 -10.16 -3.66
N ALA A 24 -5.88 -9.01 -4.04
CA ALA A 24 -5.28 -7.70 -3.75
C ALA A 24 -6.25 -6.83 -2.97
N TRP A 25 -5.71 -5.80 -2.32
CA TRP A 25 -6.51 -4.79 -1.63
C TRP A 25 -6.56 -3.52 -2.45
N LYS A 26 -7.76 -2.97 -2.60
CA LYS A 26 -7.94 -1.68 -3.26
C LYS A 26 -7.43 -0.60 -2.34
N LEU A 27 -6.52 0.22 -2.84
CA LEU A 27 -5.91 1.31 -2.08
C LEU A 27 -6.12 2.62 -2.83
N ASP A 28 -6.95 3.49 -2.27
CA ASP A 28 -7.14 4.83 -2.80
C ASP A 28 -5.98 5.71 -2.36
N LEU A 29 -5.46 6.52 -3.27
CA LEU A 29 -4.34 7.40 -3.01
C LEU A 29 -4.68 8.84 -3.38
N ALA A 30 -4.49 9.76 -2.44
CA ALA A 30 -4.64 11.20 -2.65
C ALA A 30 -3.38 11.74 -3.32
N ALA A 31 -3.18 11.36 -4.58
CA ALA A 31 -2.01 11.74 -5.36
C ALA A 31 -2.37 11.82 -6.84
N PRO A 32 -1.67 12.64 -7.64
CA PRO A 32 -1.88 12.65 -9.08
C PRO A 32 -1.43 11.32 -9.71
N PRO A 33 -1.94 10.95 -10.90
CA PRO A 33 -1.60 9.69 -11.55
C PRO A 33 -0.23 9.74 -12.23
N VAL A 34 0.76 10.16 -11.48
CA VAL A 34 2.17 10.23 -11.87
C VAL A 34 2.88 9.19 -11.02
N ASP A 35 3.62 8.27 -11.64
CA ASP A 35 4.18 7.10 -10.98
C ASP A 35 4.96 7.45 -9.71
N GLY A 36 5.86 8.42 -9.76
CA GLY A 36 6.64 8.82 -8.59
C GLY A 36 5.77 9.35 -7.45
N LYS A 37 4.76 10.15 -7.77
CA LYS A 37 3.88 10.74 -6.75
C LYS A 37 2.96 9.69 -6.12
N ALA A 38 2.41 8.78 -6.93
CA ALA A 38 1.57 7.71 -6.42
C ALA A 38 2.38 6.76 -5.54
N ASN A 39 3.61 6.43 -5.94
CA ASN A 39 4.49 5.57 -5.14
C ASN A 39 4.87 6.23 -3.81
N GLU A 40 5.20 7.52 -3.80
CA GLU A 40 5.49 8.26 -2.58
C GLU A 40 4.30 8.23 -1.61
N GLU A 41 3.11 8.49 -2.11
CA GLU A 41 1.90 8.48 -1.28
C GLU A 41 1.57 7.07 -0.78
N CYS A 42 1.76 6.06 -1.60
CA CYS A 42 1.57 4.67 -1.21
C CYS A 42 2.47 4.31 -0.02
N VAL A 43 3.75 4.62 -0.11
CA VAL A 43 4.72 4.36 0.96
C VAL A 43 4.36 5.18 2.20
N ARG A 44 4.06 6.47 2.04
CA ARG A 44 3.70 7.34 3.16
C ARG A 44 2.49 6.80 3.91
N TYR A 45 1.43 6.48 3.17
CA TYR A 45 0.19 6.01 3.79
C TYR A 45 0.37 4.69 4.50
N LEU A 46 1.03 3.73 3.85
CA LEU A 46 1.22 2.40 4.44
C LEU A 46 2.14 2.44 5.65
N ALA A 47 3.17 3.29 5.64
CA ALA A 47 4.03 3.47 6.81
C ALA A 47 3.25 4.00 8.00
N GLU A 48 2.43 5.01 7.79
CA GLU A 48 1.58 5.59 8.84
C GLU A 48 0.55 4.57 9.32
N TRP A 49 -0.11 3.87 8.40
CA TRP A 49 -1.10 2.84 8.72
C TRP A 49 -0.50 1.69 9.53
N ALA A 50 0.69 1.24 9.18
CA ALA A 50 1.36 0.13 9.86
C ALA A 50 2.11 0.56 11.12
N GLY A 51 2.30 1.87 11.33
CA GLY A 51 3.04 2.39 12.47
C GLY A 51 4.55 2.19 12.35
N VAL A 52 5.08 2.21 11.13
CA VAL A 52 6.52 2.05 10.86
C VAL A 52 7.04 3.27 10.10
N SER A 53 8.37 3.35 9.93
CA SER A 53 8.96 4.42 9.14
C SER A 53 8.81 4.16 7.65
N ARG A 54 8.91 5.21 6.83
CA ARG A 54 8.84 5.07 5.38
C ARG A 54 9.92 4.16 4.82
N SER A 55 11.10 4.16 5.41
CA SER A 55 12.19 3.28 4.99
C SER A 55 11.91 1.80 5.20
N GLN A 56 10.89 1.48 6.01
CA GLN A 56 10.46 0.10 6.27
C GLN A 56 9.39 -0.37 5.29
N VAL A 57 8.94 0.50 4.37
CA VAL A 57 7.94 0.16 3.36
C VAL A 57 8.59 0.24 1.98
N ARG A 58 8.51 -0.85 1.21
CA ARG A 58 9.14 -0.93 -0.10
C ARG A 58 8.17 -1.48 -1.13
N ILE A 59 8.19 -0.91 -2.32
CA ILE A 59 7.46 -1.43 -3.46
C ILE A 59 8.37 -2.41 -4.18
N LEU A 60 8.07 -3.70 -4.10
CA LEU A 60 8.90 -4.75 -4.68
C LEU A 60 8.69 -4.87 -6.18
N THR A 61 7.42 -4.81 -6.63
CA THR A 61 7.08 -4.88 -8.05
C THR A 61 5.96 -3.90 -8.35
N GLY A 62 5.82 -3.55 -9.62
CA GLY A 62 4.71 -2.71 -10.06
C GLY A 62 4.90 -1.23 -9.83
N ALA A 63 6.14 -0.72 -9.81
CA ALA A 63 6.40 0.70 -9.59
C ALA A 63 5.71 1.60 -10.62
N THR A 64 5.52 1.12 -11.85
CA THR A 64 4.84 1.85 -12.91
C THR A 64 3.46 1.28 -13.24
N SER A 65 2.92 0.46 -12.35
CA SER A 65 1.64 -0.22 -12.53
C SER A 65 0.69 0.15 -11.40
N ARG A 66 -0.61 -0.02 -11.64
CA ARG A 66 -1.61 0.14 -10.59
C ARG A 66 -1.60 -1.01 -9.60
N ARG A 67 -1.18 -2.20 -10.03
CA ARG A 67 -1.02 -3.35 -9.15
C ARG A 67 0.41 -3.39 -8.64
N LYS A 68 0.57 -3.33 -7.32
CA LYS A 68 1.87 -3.27 -6.68
C LYS A 68 1.99 -4.35 -5.62
N LEU A 69 3.19 -4.91 -5.48
CA LEU A 69 3.52 -5.77 -4.35
C LEU A 69 4.39 -4.95 -3.41
N VAL A 70 3.95 -4.82 -2.17
CA VAL A 70 4.60 -4.00 -1.15
C VAL A 70 5.12 -4.89 -0.04
N GLU A 71 6.30 -4.58 0.48
CA GLU A 71 6.88 -5.25 1.64
C GLU A 71 6.99 -4.25 2.79
N ILE A 72 6.58 -4.69 3.99
CA ILE A 72 6.63 -3.87 5.20
C ILE A 72 7.53 -4.56 6.23
N ASP A 73 8.67 -3.94 6.55
CA ASP A 73 9.54 -4.38 7.63
C ASP A 73 8.96 -3.93 8.97
N GLY A 74 9.24 -4.68 10.03
CA GLY A 74 8.76 -4.35 11.36
C GLY A 74 7.35 -4.87 11.65
N MET A 75 6.79 -5.64 10.74
CA MET A 75 5.47 -6.25 10.87
C MET A 75 5.55 -7.66 10.29
N ASP A 76 4.98 -8.67 10.98
CA ASP A 76 4.90 -10.01 10.41
C ASP A 76 3.62 -10.19 9.60
N GLN A 77 3.58 -11.25 8.81
CA GLN A 77 2.45 -11.50 7.92
C GLN A 77 1.15 -11.71 8.69
N ALA A 78 1.20 -12.40 9.81
CA ALA A 78 0.02 -12.65 10.63
C ALA A 78 -0.58 -11.36 11.18
N SER A 79 0.26 -10.45 11.65
CA SER A 79 -0.18 -9.13 12.14
C SER A 79 -0.80 -8.30 11.02
N LEU A 80 -0.20 -8.35 9.83
CA LEU A 80 -0.73 -7.65 8.66
C LEU A 80 -2.12 -8.20 8.29
N ASP A 81 -2.25 -9.52 8.22
CA ASP A 81 -3.51 -10.17 7.83
C ASP A 81 -4.62 -9.85 8.82
N VAL A 82 -4.33 -9.85 10.11
CA VAL A 82 -5.29 -9.48 11.15
C VAL A 82 -5.73 -8.02 10.99
N ARG A 83 -4.79 -7.14 10.70
CA ARG A 83 -5.05 -5.70 10.58
C ARG A 83 -5.90 -5.38 9.35
N LEU A 84 -5.70 -6.11 8.26
CA LEU A 84 -6.50 -5.95 7.04
C LEU A 84 -7.90 -6.51 7.20
N GLY A 85 -8.05 -7.54 8.02
CA GLY A 85 -9.31 -8.21 8.22
C GLY A 85 -9.56 -9.33 7.22
N PRO A 86 -10.73 -9.99 7.32
CA PRO A 86 -11.10 -11.08 6.43
C PRO A 86 -11.39 -10.63 4.99
#